data_7870aa04e8d1c5b8547659522bebaa48
#
_entry.id   7870aa04e8d1c5b8547659522bebaa48
#
_cell.length_a   1.000
_cell.length_b   1.000
_cell.length_c   1.000
_cell.angle_alpha   90.00
_cell.angle_beta   90.00
_cell.angle_gamma   90.00
#
_symmetry.space_group_name_H-M   'P 1'
#
loop_
_entity.id
_entity.type
_entity.pdbx_description
1 polymer ?
#
loop_
_entity_poly.entity_id
_entity_poly.type
_entity_poly.pdbx_seq_one_letter_code
_entity_poly.pdbx_strand_id
1 'polypeptide(L)'
;MTKLNFKVFLLAMSFLSMHAFAETESKSTDAYSVCVDETIQELGLGNINNAVVDICSHKTKTLYAKQIVQVLDQIKKQSQEYQQPERYSDIMKSQQLWKSFVEQECRNAGAYIGSPMYEYCPMQKYGERLEQLQEYLN
;
A
#
# COMPACT_ATOMS: atom_id res chain seq x y z
N MET A 1 -63.42 49.22 12.99
CA MET A 1 -63.72 47.80 12.75
C MET A 1 -62.70 47.26 11.82
N THR A 2 -61.63 46.72 12.32
CA THR A 2 -60.65 45.96 11.46
C THR A 2 -60.05 44.86 12.30
N LYS A 3 -60.34 43.67 11.91
CA LYS A 3 -59.94 42.41 12.55
C LYS A 3 -58.48 42.15 12.28
N LEU A 4 -57.66 42.06 13.33
CA LEU A 4 -56.25 41.67 13.26
C LEU A 4 -56.15 40.18 13.26
N ASN A 5 -55.75 39.57 12.12
CA ASN A 5 -55.47 38.17 11.98
C ASN A 5 -54.05 37.87 12.46
N PHE A 6 -53.95 37.17 13.58
CA PHE A 6 -52.71 36.68 14.16
C PHE A 6 -52.33 35.37 13.48
N LYS A 7 -51.39 35.42 12.50
CA LYS A 7 -50.80 34.21 11.91
C LYS A 7 -49.69 33.69 12.81
N VAL A 8 -49.95 32.56 13.44
CA VAL A 8 -48.98 31.79 14.20
C VAL A 8 -47.92 31.28 13.25
N PHE A 9 -46.68 31.73 13.42
CA PHE A 9 -45.51 31.25 12.68
C PHE A 9 -44.93 30.05 13.43
N LEU A 10 -45.21 28.84 12.95
CA LEU A 10 -44.62 27.60 13.43
C LEU A 10 -43.16 27.51 12.89
N LEU A 11 -42.20 27.78 13.76
CA LEU A 11 -40.79 27.51 13.52
C LEU A 11 -40.55 25.99 13.58
N ALA A 12 -40.42 25.38 12.40
CA ALA A 12 -39.92 24.04 12.29
C ALA A 12 -38.42 24.04 12.55
N MET A 13 -37.98 23.61 13.72
CA MET A 13 -36.59 23.30 14.03
C MET A 13 -36.20 22.02 13.28
N SER A 14 -35.51 22.17 12.16
CA SER A 14 -34.86 21.08 11.47
C SER A 14 -33.63 20.64 12.26
N PHE A 15 -33.72 19.51 12.96
CA PHE A 15 -32.58 18.83 13.53
C PHE A 15 -31.74 18.30 12.37
N LEU A 16 -30.61 18.97 12.06
CA LEU A 16 -29.55 18.39 11.24
C LEU A 16 -28.88 17.28 12.06
N SER A 17 -29.27 16.06 11.81
CA SER A 17 -28.52 14.89 12.29
C SER A 17 -27.17 14.87 11.59
N MET A 18 -26.13 15.33 12.27
CA MET A 18 -24.74 15.09 11.89
C MET A 18 -24.51 13.56 12.02
N HIS A 19 -24.57 12.87 10.91
CA HIS A 19 -24.05 11.50 10.83
C HIS A 19 -22.53 11.64 10.89
N ALA A 20 -21.94 11.38 12.05
CA ALA A 20 -20.53 11.11 12.18
C ALA A 20 -20.24 9.84 11.36
N PHE A 21 -19.66 10.01 10.17
CA PHE A 21 -18.98 8.90 9.48
C PHE A 21 -17.80 8.55 10.38
N ALA A 22 -17.97 7.49 11.16
CA ALA A 22 -16.83 6.77 11.71
C ALA A 22 -16.12 6.16 10.49
N GLU A 23 -15.05 6.80 10.03
CA GLU A 23 -14.06 6.15 9.19
C GLU A 23 -13.53 4.98 10.02
N THR A 24 -14.07 3.80 9.73
CA THR A 24 -13.44 2.57 10.13
C THR A 24 -12.16 2.52 9.30
N GLU A 25 -11.04 3.01 9.84
CA GLU A 25 -9.73 2.65 9.32
C GLU A 25 -9.70 1.12 9.28
N SER A 26 -9.96 0.57 8.10
CA SER A 26 -9.59 -0.79 7.78
C SER A 26 -8.07 -0.81 7.89
N LYS A 27 -7.57 -1.15 9.07
CA LYS A 27 -6.17 -1.49 9.28
C LYS A 27 -5.92 -2.68 8.36
N SER A 28 -5.53 -2.39 7.11
CA SER A 28 -4.99 -3.41 6.24
C SER A 28 -3.73 -3.90 6.95
N THR A 29 -3.83 -5.05 7.58
CA THR A 29 -2.71 -5.67 8.27
C THR A 29 -1.77 -6.08 7.15
N ASP A 30 -0.78 -5.24 6.85
CA ASP A 30 0.18 -5.54 5.81
C ASP A 30 1.03 -6.75 6.20
N ALA A 31 1.54 -7.46 5.21
CA ALA A 31 2.25 -8.72 5.41
C ALA A 31 3.51 -8.57 6.30
N TYR A 32 4.12 -7.39 6.31
CA TYR A 32 5.26 -7.09 7.15
C TYR A 32 4.85 -7.00 8.63
N SER A 33 3.82 -6.23 8.94
CA SER A 33 3.31 -6.08 10.32
C SER A 33 2.86 -7.42 10.91
N VAL A 34 2.16 -8.24 10.11
CA VAL A 34 1.78 -9.61 10.53
C VAL A 34 3.01 -10.43 10.88
N CYS A 35 4.01 -10.46 10.00
CA CYS A 35 5.24 -11.19 10.25
C CYS A 35 5.96 -10.70 11.51
N VAL A 36 6.02 -9.40 11.75
CA VAL A 36 6.65 -8.82 12.94
C VAL A 36 5.96 -9.28 14.21
N ASP A 37 4.63 -9.19 14.26
CA ASP A 37 3.83 -9.58 15.42
C ASP A 37 3.99 -11.08 15.71
N GLU A 38 3.88 -11.93 14.70
CA GLU A 38 4.07 -13.38 14.81
C GLU A 38 5.49 -13.72 15.30
N THR A 39 6.53 -13.12 14.70
CA THR A 39 7.92 -13.40 15.04
C THR A 39 8.25 -12.98 16.49
N ILE A 40 7.73 -11.84 16.94
CA ILE A 40 7.90 -11.38 18.33
C ILE A 40 7.25 -12.39 19.30
N GLN A 41 6.05 -12.87 18.98
CA GLN A 41 5.34 -13.85 19.81
C GLN A 41 6.05 -15.21 19.83
N GLU A 42 6.44 -15.73 18.68
CA GLU A 42 7.12 -17.04 18.55
C GLU A 42 8.46 -17.07 19.29
N LEU A 43 9.21 -15.97 19.26
CA LEU A 43 10.52 -15.89 19.89
C LEU A 43 10.47 -15.36 21.33
N GLY A 44 9.30 -15.02 21.85
CA GLY A 44 9.12 -14.47 23.20
C GLY A 44 9.85 -13.14 23.42
N LEU A 45 9.94 -12.30 22.38
CA LEU A 45 10.63 -11.02 22.43
C LEU A 45 9.73 -9.93 23.03
N GLY A 46 10.32 -9.05 23.86
CA GLY A 46 9.59 -7.90 24.41
C GLY A 46 9.31 -6.79 23.41
N ASN A 47 10.15 -6.65 22.38
CA ASN A 47 10.06 -5.59 21.37
C ASN A 47 10.67 -6.04 20.04
N ILE A 48 10.36 -5.25 18.98
CA ILE A 48 11.03 -5.38 17.70
C ILE A 48 12.53 -5.09 17.83
N ASN A 49 13.34 -5.87 17.12
CA ASN A 49 14.78 -5.66 16.99
C ASN A 49 15.24 -5.84 15.54
N ASN A 50 16.51 -5.56 15.25
CA ASN A 50 17.05 -5.63 13.89
C ASN A 50 16.90 -7.00 13.24
N ALA A 51 16.99 -8.09 14.03
CA ALA A 51 16.82 -9.43 13.47
C ALA A 51 15.38 -9.69 13.03
N VAL A 52 14.39 -9.22 13.80
CA VAL A 52 12.96 -9.29 13.41
C VAL A 52 12.72 -8.48 12.15
N VAL A 53 13.26 -7.24 12.09
CA VAL A 53 13.16 -6.40 10.90
C VAL A 53 13.74 -7.09 9.68
N ASP A 54 14.93 -7.68 9.80
CA ASP A 54 15.63 -8.36 8.70
C ASP A 54 14.83 -9.56 8.19
N ILE A 55 14.42 -10.45 9.08
CA ILE A 55 13.63 -11.64 8.75
C ILE A 55 12.32 -11.27 8.06
N CYS A 56 11.56 -10.34 8.64
CA CYS A 56 10.23 -9.99 8.15
C CYS A 56 10.30 -9.16 6.86
N SER A 57 11.29 -8.29 6.72
CA SER A 57 11.52 -7.58 5.47
C SER A 57 11.88 -8.53 4.33
N HIS A 58 12.74 -9.51 4.58
CA HIS A 58 13.10 -10.50 3.58
C HIS A 58 11.90 -11.35 3.14
N LYS A 59 11.11 -11.87 4.10
CA LYS A 59 9.90 -12.64 3.80
C LYS A 59 8.89 -11.84 2.99
N THR A 60 8.61 -10.61 3.41
CA THR A 60 7.62 -9.74 2.76
C THR A 60 8.08 -9.29 1.38
N LYS A 61 9.36 -8.92 1.20
CA LYS A 61 9.95 -8.63 -0.11
C LYS A 61 9.78 -9.79 -1.08
N THR A 62 10.02 -11.02 -0.60
CA THR A 62 9.87 -12.24 -1.41
C THR A 62 8.42 -12.45 -1.85
N LEU A 63 7.45 -12.18 -0.97
CA LEU A 63 6.04 -12.21 -1.29
C LEU A 63 5.69 -11.18 -2.38
N TYR A 64 6.09 -9.92 -2.20
CA TYR A 64 5.84 -8.85 -3.17
C TYR A 64 6.51 -9.14 -4.52
N ALA A 65 7.73 -9.68 -4.53
CA ALA A 65 8.40 -10.07 -5.77
C ALA A 65 7.60 -11.12 -6.56
N LYS A 66 7.03 -12.11 -5.87
CA LYS A 66 6.16 -13.11 -6.48
C LYS A 66 4.88 -12.49 -7.05
N GLN A 67 4.25 -11.58 -6.32
CA GLN A 67 3.05 -10.88 -6.76
C GLN A 67 3.33 -9.97 -7.96
N ILE A 68 4.48 -9.28 -7.99
CA ILE A 68 4.93 -8.48 -9.15
C ILE A 68 5.02 -9.35 -10.41
N VAL A 69 5.58 -10.56 -10.32
CA VAL A 69 5.64 -11.48 -11.46
C VAL A 69 4.25 -11.84 -11.96
N GLN A 70 3.30 -12.10 -11.05
CA GLN A 70 1.91 -12.41 -11.40
C GLN A 70 1.21 -11.24 -12.08
N VAL A 71 1.40 -10.02 -11.57
CA VAL A 71 0.82 -8.80 -12.16
C VAL A 71 1.40 -8.53 -13.55
N LEU A 72 2.72 -8.68 -13.73
CA LEU A 72 3.36 -8.52 -15.03
C LEU A 72 2.86 -9.56 -16.06
N ASP A 73 2.58 -10.80 -15.65
CA ASP A 73 1.96 -11.80 -16.53
C ASP A 73 0.52 -11.40 -16.93
N GLN A 74 -0.26 -10.85 -16.01
CA GLN A 74 -1.61 -10.32 -16.30
C GLN A 74 -1.54 -9.14 -17.27
N ILE A 75 -0.63 -8.18 -17.06
CA ILE A 75 -0.40 -7.06 -17.98
C ILE A 75 -0.02 -7.56 -19.38
N LYS A 76 0.83 -8.58 -19.47
CA LYS A 76 1.21 -9.20 -20.74
C LYS A 76 0.00 -9.76 -21.47
N LYS A 77 -0.83 -10.55 -20.79
CA LYS A 77 -2.06 -11.13 -21.36
C LYS A 77 -3.02 -10.05 -21.84
N GLN A 78 -3.28 -9.05 -21.00
CA GLN A 78 -4.15 -7.92 -21.34
C GLN A 78 -3.62 -7.10 -22.53
N SER A 79 -2.28 -6.90 -22.60
CA SER A 79 -1.66 -6.21 -23.75
C SER A 79 -1.82 -6.99 -25.04
N GLN A 80 -1.82 -8.31 -25.01
CA GLN A 80 -2.09 -9.16 -26.16
C GLN A 80 -3.56 -9.10 -26.58
N GLU A 81 -4.49 -9.19 -25.63
CA GLU A 81 -5.94 -9.09 -25.89
C GLU A 81 -6.33 -7.76 -26.53
N TYR A 82 -5.72 -6.66 -26.07
CA TYR A 82 -5.98 -5.31 -26.63
C TYR A 82 -5.14 -4.97 -27.85
N GLN A 83 -4.33 -5.94 -28.36
CA GLN A 83 -3.45 -5.73 -29.53
C GLN A 83 -2.46 -4.57 -29.32
N GLN A 84 -1.95 -4.41 -28.11
CA GLN A 84 -0.97 -3.38 -27.70
C GLN A 84 0.35 -4.01 -27.22
N PRO A 85 1.13 -4.68 -28.08
CA PRO A 85 2.32 -5.40 -27.66
C PRO A 85 3.41 -4.48 -27.10
N GLU A 86 3.49 -3.22 -27.57
CA GLU A 86 4.42 -2.21 -27.07
C GLU A 86 4.16 -1.85 -25.61
N ARG A 87 2.91 -1.87 -25.14
CA ARG A 87 2.54 -1.57 -23.76
C ARG A 87 3.31 -2.46 -22.76
N TYR A 88 3.30 -3.77 -22.99
CA TYR A 88 4.05 -4.69 -22.13
C TYR A 88 5.55 -4.47 -22.22
N SER A 89 6.07 -4.27 -23.43
CA SER A 89 7.50 -4.00 -23.68
C SER A 89 7.99 -2.77 -22.90
N ASP A 90 7.24 -1.68 -22.93
CA ASP A 90 7.61 -0.43 -22.26
C ASP A 90 7.51 -0.54 -20.74
N ILE A 91 6.51 -1.23 -20.22
CA ILE A 91 6.41 -1.55 -18.79
C ILE A 91 7.62 -2.41 -18.35
N MET A 92 8.04 -3.37 -19.15
CA MET A 92 9.23 -4.19 -18.84
C MET A 92 10.54 -3.40 -18.85
N LYS A 93 10.70 -2.43 -19.76
CA LYS A 93 11.84 -1.49 -19.73
C LYS A 93 11.86 -0.68 -18.43
N SER A 94 10.70 -0.12 -18.04
CA SER A 94 10.59 0.61 -16.77
C SER A 94 10.86 -0.29 -15.56
N GLN A 95 10.48 -1.55 -15.61
CA GLN A 95 10.74 -2.53 -14.55
C GLN A 95 12.23 -2.82 -14.39
N GLN A 96 12.99 -2.87 -15.47
CA GLN A 96 14.44 -3.07 -15.43
C GLN A 96 15.15 -1.85 -14.83
N LEU A 97 14.79 -0.64 -15.26
CA LEU A 97 15.33 0.61 -14.72
C LEU A 97 15.01 0.76 -13.23
N TRP A 98 13.77 0.45 -12.85
CA TRP A 98 13.35 0.46 -11.47
C TRP A 98 14.18 -0.50 -10.60
N LYS A 99 14.44 -1.72 -11.05
CA LYS A 99 15.29 -2.68 -10.32
C LYS A 99 16.69 -2.12 -10.06
N SER A 100 17.32 -1.55 -11.08
CA SER A 100 18.65 -0.96 -10.96
C SER A 100 18.66 0.24 -9.99
N PHE A 101 17.62 1.08 -10.04
CA PHE A 101 17.44 2.19 -9.11
C PHE A 101 17.31 1.68 -7.67
N VAL A 102 16.39 0.74 -7.41
CA VAL A 102 16.15 0.20 -6.06
C VAL A 102 17.39 -0.45 -5.48
N GLU A 103 18.12 -1.22 -6.29
CA GLU A 103 19.36 -1.85 -5.85
C GLU A 103 20.40 -0.83 -5.37
N GLN A 104 20.59 0.25 -6.12
CA GLN A 104 21.53 1.30 -5.73
C GLN A 104 21.03 2.11 -4.54
N GLU A 105 19.76 2.52 -4.55
CA GLU A 105 19.15 3.33 -3.49
C GLU A 105 19.16 2.61 -2.15
N CYS A 106 18.76 1.35 -2.12
CA CYS A 106 18.70 0.59 -0.87
C CYS A 106 20.09 0.18 -0.38
N ARG A 107 21.09 0.05 -1.27
CA ARG A 107 22.49 -0.07 -0.86
C ARG A 107 22.98 1.20 -0.15
N ASN A 108 22.63 2.37 -0.67
CA ASN A 108 22.96 3.64 -0.03
C ASN A 108 22.24 3.78 1.32
N ALA A 109 20.96 3.41 1.40
CA ALA A 109 20.20 3.44 2.66
C ALA A 109 20.85 2.54 3.73
N GLY A 110 21.21 1.31 3.38
CA GLY A 110 21.93 0.41 4.28
C GLY A 110 23.28 0.96 4.75
N ALA A 111 24.04 1.58 3.83
CA ALA A 111 25.36 2.11 4.13
C ALA A 111 25.34 3.40 4.97
N TYR A 112 24.38 4.29 4.75
CA TYR A 112 24.39 5.63 5.34
C TYR A 112 23.33 5.88 6.42
N ILE A 113 22.26 5.06 6.47
CA ILE A 113 21.22 5.14 7.50
C ILE A 113 21.41 4.04 8.55
N GLY A 114 21.68 2.82 8.10
CA GLY A 114 21.95 1.69 9.01
C GLY A 114 21.56 0.33 8.44
N SER A 115 22.14 -0.71 9.03
CA SER A 115 22.04 -2.10 8.56
C SER A 115 20.61 -2.63 8.33
N PRO A 116 19.58 -2.32 9.13
CA PRO A 116 18.23 -2.79 8.85
C PRO A 116 17.70 -2.36 7.48
N MET A 117 18.23 -1.25 6.93
CA MET A 117 17.80 -0.72 5.63
C MET A 117 18.22 -1.59 4.45
N TYR A 118 19.21 -2.47 4.58
CA TYR A 118 19.58 -3.41 3.51
C TYR A 118 18.43 -4.36 3.11
N GLU A 119 17.57 -4.74 4.05
CA GLU A 119 16.39 -5.58 3.80
C GLU A 119 15.07 -4.79 3.84
N TYR A 120 14.96 -3.80 4.75
CA TYR A 120 13.73 -3.02 4.90
C TYR A 120 13.44 -2.11 3.70
N CYS A 121 14.45 -1.41 3.17
CA CYS A 121 14.28 -0.54 2.02
C CYS A 121 13.81 -1.31 0.77
N PRO A 122 14.44 -2.42 0.34
CA PRO A 122 13.92 -3.19 -0.79
C PRO A 122 12.48 -3.68 -0.56
N MET A 123 12.14 -4.11 0.63
CA MET A 123 10.79 -4.56 0.95
C MET A 123 9.76 -3.45 0.69
N GLN A 124 10.00 -2.24 1.21
CA GLN A 124 9.12 -1.09 0.96
C GLN A 124 9.01 -0.79 -0.55
N LYS A 125 10.14 -0.72 -1.25
CA LYS A 125 10.17 -0.41 -2.69
C LYS A 125 9.44 -1.46 -3.53
N TYR A 126 9.50 -2.74 -3.16
CA TYR A 126 8.75 -3.79 -3.84
C TYR A 126 7.24 -3.68 -3.59
N GLY A 127 6.82 -3.28 -2.38
CA GLY A 127 5.41 -2.98 -2.10
C GLY A 127 4.88 -1.83 -2.95
N GLU A 128 5.58 -0.68 -2.93
CA GLU A 128 5.26 0.49 -3.76
C GLU A 128 5.17 0.12 -5.26
N ARG A 129 6.10 -0.71 -5.74
CA ARG A 129 6.10 -1.14 -7.15
C ARG A 129 4.94 -2.06 -7.49
N LEU A 130 4.57 -2.94 -6.58
CA LEU A 130 3.41 -3.81 -6.77
C LEU A 130 2.13 -2.98 -6.97
N GLU A 131 1.89 -1.99 -6.12
CA GLU A 131 0.76 -1.07 -6.23
C GLU A 131 0.76 -0.34 -7.58
N GLN A 132 1.90 0.25 -7.97
CA GLN A 132 2.05 0.93 -9.27
C GLN A 132 1.75 0.01 -10.47
N LEU A 133 2.19 -1.24 -10.42
CA LEU A 133 1.94 -2.19 -11.50
C LEU A 133 0.46 -2.61 -11.57
N GLN A 134 -0.21 -2.71 -10.42
CA GLN A 134 -1.64 -3.02 -10.36
C GLN A 134 -2.50 -1.92 -11.01
N GLU A 135 -2.08 -0.65 -10.95
CA GLU A 135 -2.76 0.45 -11.63
C GLU A 135 -2.86 0.26 -13.15
N TYR A 136 -1.90 -0.46 -13.75
CA TYR A 136 -1.96 -0.78 -15.18
C TYR A 136 -3.02 -1.83 -15.55
N LEU A 137 -3.63 -2.51 -14.58
CA LEU A 137 -4.67 -3.51 -14.82
C LEU A 137 -6.10 -2.94 -14.77
N ASN A 138 -6.26 -1.71 -14.24
CA ASN A 138 -7.55 -1.01 -14.05
C ASN A 138 -8.04 -0.27 -15.28
#